data_695592512a403761cf99c061c6f76f30
#
_entry.id   695592512a403761cf99c061c6f76f30
#
_cell.length_a   1.000
_cell.length_b   1.000
_cell.length_c   1.000
_cell.angle_alpha   90.00
_cell.angle_beta   90.00
_cell.angle_gamma   90.00
#
_symmetry.space_group_name_H-M   'P 1'
#
loop_
_entity.id
_entity.type
_entity.pdbx_description
1 polymer ?
#
loop_
_entity_poly.entity_id
_entity_poly.type
_entity_poly.pdbx_seq_one_letter_code
_entity_poly.pdbx_strand_id
1 'polypeptide(L)'
;MNLEEFILLIFIIVLFSIPLLIWYSVIKEGKRLRNLAKEIKPGDLYKREVRWLDDPFAEPVITYARIEEIKFNENNEPWVKYSIAHVRFVKFHSRELRRFLLDFKLVENKEKEDADE
;
A
#
# COMPACT_ATOMS: atom_id res chain seq x y z
N MET A 1 -45.56 -9.03 -17.43
CA MET A 1 -44.82 -8.05 -16.60
C MET A 1 -45.04 -6.67 -17.22
N ASN A 2 -45.56 -5.73 -16.44
CA ASN A 2 -45.72 -4.37 -16.92
C ASN A 2 -44.41 -3.57 -16.75
N LEU A 3 -44.40 -2.35 -17.27
CA LEU A 3 -43.21 -1.50 -17.26
C LEU A 3 -42.75 -1.18 -15.83
N GLU A 4 -43.69 -0.93 -14.92
CA GLU A 4 -43.38 -0.60 -13.52
C GLU A 4 -42.73 -1.77 -12.81
N GLU A 5 -43.24 -2.99 -13.01
CA GLU A 5 -42.63 -4.19 -12.44
C GLU A 5 -41.23 -4.45 -12.99
N PHE A 6 -41.04 -4.19 -14.29
CA PHE A 6 -39.73 -4.33 -14.94
C PHE A 6 -38.71 -3.34 -14.37
N ILE A 7 -39.09 -2.07 -14.21
CA ILE A 7 -38.23 -1.05 -13.61
C ILE A 7 -37.89 -1.38 -12.18
N LEU A 8 -38.87 -1.85 -11.39
CA LEU A 8 -38.66 -2.27 -10.00
C LEU A 8 -37.68 -3.43 -9.92
N LEU A 9 -37.80 -4.41 -10.81
CA LEU A 9 -36.91 -5.57 -10.87
C LEU A 9 -35.48 -5.14 -11.16
N ILE A 10 -35.27 -4.26 -12.14
CA ILE A 10 -33.95 -3.72 -12.48
C ILE A 10 -33.37 -2.96 -11.30
N PHE A 11 -34.17 -2.14 -10.63
CA PHE A 11 -33.75 -1.40 -9.45
C PHE A 11 -33.28 -2.32 -8.31
N ILE A 12 -34.00 -3.40 -8.06
CA ILE A 12 -33.63 -4.39 -7.05
C ILE A 12 -32.31 -5.08 -7.42
N ILE A 13 -32.14 -5.47 -8.69
CA ILE A 13 -30.90 -6.11 -9.17
C ILE A 13 -29.71 -5.17 -9.00
N VAL A 14 -29.85 -3.92 -9.37
CA VAL A 14 -28.78 -2.92 -9.21
C VAL A 14 -28.45 -2.70 -7.74
N LEU A 15 -29.49 -2.60 -6.89
CA LEU A 15 -29.31 -2.37 -5.47
C LEU A 15 -28.56 -3.53 -4.78
N PHE A 16 -28.83 -4.78 -5.15
CA PHE A 16 -28.13 -5.93 -4.61
C PHE A 16 -26.75 -6.15 -5.21
N SER A 17 -26.51 -5.71 -6.45
CA SER A 17 -25.23 -5.89 -7.11
C SER A 17 -24.14 -4.97 -6.55
N ILE A 18 -24.49 -3.77 -6.08
CA ILE A 18 -23.52 -2.81 -5.53
C ILE A 18 -22.76 -3.38 -4.32
N PRO A 19 -23.44 -3.92 -3.27
CA PRO A 19 -22.73 -4.53 -2.14
C PRO A 19 -21.87 -5.73 -2.54
N LEU A 20 -22.32 -6.54 -3.49
CA LEU A 20 -21.56 -7.68 -4.00
C LEU A 20 -20.28 -7.24 -4.71
N LEU A 21 -20.34 -6.17 -5.49
CA LEU A 21 -19.17 -5.61 -6.17
C LEU A 21 -18.17 -5.04 -5.18
N ILE A 22 -18.65 -4.34 -4.16
CA ILE A 22 -17.79 -3.80 -3.10
C ILE A 22 -17.11 -4.95 -2.35
N TRP A 23 -17.84 -5.98 -1.97
CA TRP A 23 -17.32 -7.14 -1.26
C TRP A 23 -16.26 -7.86 -2.10
N TYR A 24 -16.54 -8.09 -3.38
CA TYR A 24 -15.59 -8.69 -4.32
C TYR A 24 -14.30 -7.88 -4.41
N SER A 25 -14.44 -6.55 -4.51
CA SER A 25 -13.30 -5.63 -4.59
C SER A 25 -12.43 -5.70 -3.32
N VAL A 26 -13.03 -5.74 -2.13
CA VAL A 26 -12.32 -5.86 -0.87
C VAL A 26 -11.56 -7.18 -0.78
N ILE A 27 -12.20 -8.29 -1.16
CA ILE A 27 -11.56 -9.62 -1.15
C ILE A 27 -10.39 -9.65 -2.13
N LYS A 28 -10.57 -9.10 -3.32
CA LYS A 28 -9.54 -9.06 -4.37
C LYS A 28 -8.33 -8.24 -3.91
N GLU A 29 -8.55 -7.09 -3.28
CA GLU A 29 -7.48 -6.24 -2.78
C GLU A 29 -6.74 -6.91 -1.62
N GLY A 30 -7.46 -7.53 -0.69
CA GLY A 30 -6.84 -8.28 0.40
C GLY A 30 -5.95 -9.40 -0.10
N LYS A 31 -6.40 -10.14 -1.12
CA LYS A 31 -5.61 -11.20 -1.74
C LYS A 31 -4.37 -10.64 -2.45
N ARG A 32 -4.52 -9.51 -3.15
CA ARG A 32 -3.42 -8.82 -3.81
C ARG A 32 -2.35 -8.39 -2.80
N LEU A 33 -2.76 -7.81 -1.68
CA LEU A 33 -1.84 -7.37 -0.63
C LEU A 33 -1.11 -8.54 0.01
N ARG A 34 -1.81 -9.65 0.27
CA ARG A 34 -1.17 -10.87 0.80
C ARG A 34 -0.14 -11.44 -0.17
N ASN A 35 -0.45 -11.43 -1.47
CA ASN A 35 0.49 -11.89 -2.49
C ASN A 35 1.71 -10.96 -2.59
N LEU A 36 1.51 -9.65 -2.52
CA LEU A 36 2.60 -8.67 -2.48
C LEU A 36 3.48 -8.87 -1.23
N ALA A 37 2.86 -9.16 -0.09
CA ALA A 37 3.60 -9.41 1.15
C ALA A 37 4.53 -10.62 1.03
N LYS A 38 4.15 -11.64 0.25
CA LYS A 38 4.99 -12.81 0.01
C LYS A 38 6.18 -12.50 -0.90
N GLU A 39 6.05 -11.51 -1.77
CA GLU A 39 7.11 -11.08 -2.68
C GLU A 39 8.12 -10.15 -2.01
N ILE A 40 7.68 -9.42 -0.98
CA ILE A 40 8.55 -8.51 -0.25
C ILE A 40 9.44 -9.31 0.70
N LYS A 41 10.73 -9.07 0.64
CA LYS A 41 11.72 -9.76 1.46
C LYS A 41 12.34 -8.82 2.50
N PRO A 42 12.71 -9.30 3.69
CA PRO A 42 13.51 -8.51 4.62
C PRO A 42 14.79 -8.01 3.94
N GLY A 43 15.12 -6.76 4.18
CA GLY A 43 16.25 -6.10 3.55
C GLY A 43 15.93 -5.32 2.28
N ASP A 44 14.72 -5.46 1.73
CA ASP A 44 14.29 -4.66 0.59
C ASP A 44 14.27 -3.18 0.97
N LEU A 45 14.64 -2.35 0.01
CA LEU A 45 14.73 -0.90 0.20
C LEU A 45 13.59 -0.19 -0.51
N TYR A 46 12.91 0.69 0.22
CA TYR A 46 11.82 1.54 -0.29
C TYR A 46 12.19 3.00 -0.09
N LYS A 47 11.64 3.86 -0.92
CA LYS A 47 11.87 5.30 -0.80
C LYS A 47 10.57 6.09 -0.79
N ARG A 48 10.59 7.21 -0.08
CA ARG A 48 9.52 8.20 -0.08
C ARG A 48 10.12 9.54 -0.48
N GLU A 49 9.49 10.20 -1.45
CA GLU A 49 9.88 11.53 -1.90
C GLU A 49 8.83 12.53 -1.41
N VAL A 50 9.27 13.53 -0.66
CA VAL A 50 8.40 14.60 -0.17
C VAL A 50 8.87 15.92 -0.74
N ARG A 51 7.98 16.64 -1.40
CA ARG A 51 8.25 17.97 -1.94
C ARG A 51 7.46 19.02 -1.18
N TRP A 52 8.09 20.11 -0.88
CA TRP A 52 7.43 21.25 -0.24
C TRP A 52 6.57 21.97 -1.28
N LEU A 53 5.27 22.01 -1.08
CA LEU A 53 4.34 22.64 -2.01
C LEU A 53 4.50 24.16 -2.07
N ASP A 54 4.98 24.76 -0.98
CA ASP A 54 5.15 26.21 -0.85
C ASP A 54 6.39 26.73 -1.58
N ASP A 55 7.32 25.84 -1.91
CA ASP A 55 8.56 26.21 -2.59
C ASP A 55 8.83 25.28 -3.78
N PRO A 56 8.47 25.70 -5.00
CA PRO A 56 8.69 24.87 -6.19
C PRO A 56 10.17 24.66 -6.54
N PHE A 57 11.06 25.46 -5.97
CA PHE A 57 12.50 25.36 -6.20
C PHE A 57 13.22 24.53 -5.14
N ALA A 58 12.52 24.12 -4.09
CA ALA A 58 13.10 23.26 -3.06
C ALA A 58 13.38 21.87 -3.62
N GLU A 59 14.53 21.31 -3.28
CA GLU A 59 14.84 19.93 -3.63
C GLU A 59 13.95 18.98 -2.85
N PRO A 60 13.49 17.88 -3.48
CA PRO A 60 12.69 16.89 -2.78
C PRO A 60 13.52 16.20 -1.70
N VAL A 61 12.89 15.95 -0.56
CA VAL A 61 13.50 15.16 0.53
C VAL A 61 13.20 13.70 0.27
N ILE A 62 14.24 12.90 0.12
CA ILE A 62 14.10 11.46 -0.12
C ILE A 62 14.44 10.71 1.17
N THR A 63 13.52 9.90 1.64
CA THR A 63 13.67 9.06 2.82
C THR A 63 13.69 7.60 2.39
N TYR A 64 14.69 6.84 2.84
CA TYR A 64 14.80 5.43 2.55
C TYR A 64 14.34 4.61 3.75
N ALA A 65 13.53 3.60 3.49
CA ALA A 65 13.06 2.66 4.49
C ALA A 65 13.52 1.25 4.12
N ARG A 66 14.10 0.53 5.07
CA ARG A 66 14.50 -0.86 4.91
C ARG A 66 13.46 -1.76 5.56
N ILE A 67 13.00 -2.75 4.84
CA ILE A 67 12.05 -3.73 5.37
C ILE A 67 12.78 -4.64 6.35
N GLU A 68 12.30 -4.68 7.60
CA GLU A 68 12.85 -5.56 8.63
C GLU A 68 12.06 -6.86 8.73
N GLU A 69 10.73 -6.77 8.73
CA GLU A 69 9.88 -7.92 8.90
C GLU A 69 8.48 -7.65 8.37
N ILE A 70 7.80 -8.69 7.91
CA ILE A 70 6.39 -8.62 7.55
C ILE A 70 5.63 -9.60 8.44
N LYS A 71 4.61 -9.09 9.11
CA LYS A 71 3.72 -9.86 9.99
C LYS A 71 2.29 -9.72 9.53
N PHE A 72 1.49 -10.73 9.84
CA PHE A 72 0.05 -10.70 9.60
C PHE A 72 -0.67 -10.52 10.93
N ASN A 73 -1.68 -9.63 10.95
CA ASN A 73 -2.48 -9.42 12.16
C ASN A 73 -3.56 -10.50 12.31
N GLU A 74 -4.42 -10.36 13.31
CA GLU A 74 -5.51 -11.30 13.58
C GLU A 74 -6.48 -11.44 12.41
N ASN A 75 -6.66 -10.40 11.62
CA ASN A 75 -7.52 -10.37 10.45
C ASN A 75 -6.79 -10.83 9.17
N ASN A 76 -5.58 -11.37 9.31
CA ASN A 76 -4.75 -11.81 8.19
C ASN A 76 -4.36 -10.67 7.23
N GLU A 77 -4.28 -9.46 7.76
CA GLU A 77 -3.80 -8.29 7.03
C GLU A 77 -2.29 -8.14 7.22
N PRO A 78 -1.52 -7.90 6.14
CA PRO A 78 -0.08 -7.76 6.26
C PRO A 78 0.31 -6.40 6.88
N TRP A 79 1.24 -6.47 7.83
CA TRP A 79 1.89 -5.31 8.43
C TRP A 79 3.38 -5.38 8.16
N VAL A 80 3.96 -4.23 7.86
CA VAL A 80 5.37 -4.13 7.57
C VAL A 80 6.07 -3.40 8.72
N LYS A 81 7.15 -4.01 9.20
CA LYS A 81 8.07 -3.36 10.12
C LYS A 81 9.28 -2.91 9.32
N TYR A 82 9.58 -1.63 9.38
CA TYR A 82 10.66 -1.04 8.60
C TYR A 82 11.50 -0.10 9.46
N SER A 83 12.73 0.13 9.05
CA SER A 83 13.65 1.05 9.71
C SER A 83 13.99 2.19 8.79
N ILE A 84 14.12 3.39 9.37
CA ILE A 84 14.59 4.58 8.69
C ILE A 84 15.88 5.03 9.36
N ALA A 85 16.96 5.09 8.59
CA ALA A 85 18.25 5.54 9.11
C ALA A 85 18.29 7.07 9.15
N HIS A 86 18.62 7.61 10.31
CA HIS A 86 18.91 9.01 10.53
C HIS A 86 20.41 9.18 10.78
N VAL A 87 20.89 10.42 10.74
CA VAL A 87 22.33 10.69 10.90
C VAL A 87 22.92 10.14 12.20
N ARG A 88 22.14 10.12 13.29
CA ARG A 88 22.62 9.70 14.62
C ARG A 88 21.97 8.44 15.17
N PHE A 89 20.89 7.97 14.56
CA PHE A 89 20.13 6.83 15.07
C PHE A 89 19.32 6.17 13.96
N VAL A 90 18.86 4.95 14.25
CA VAL A 90 17.93 4.22 13.38
C VAL A 90 16.59 4.16 14.10
N LYS A 91 15.53 4.53 13.43
CA LYS A 91 14.19 4.50 13.99
C LYS A 91 13.37 3.41 13.32
N PHE A 92 12.70 2.60 14.15
CA PHE A 92 11.83 1.52 13.68
C PHE A 92 10.37 1.96 13.69
N HIS A 93 9.64 1.56 12.66
CA HIS A 93 8.22 1.84 12.51
C HIS A 93 7.49 0.58 12.12
N SER A 94 6.20 0.53 12.43
CA SER A 94 5.32 -0.54 11.98
C SER A 94 4.06 0.09 11.41
N ARG A 95 3.63 -0.38 10.24
CA ARG A 95 2.48 0.17 9.55
C ARG A 95 1.83 -0.92 8.71
N GLU A 96 0.52 -0.78 8.45
CA GLU A 96 -0.16 -1.65 7.50
C GLU A 96 0.52 -1.56 6.12
N LEU A 97 0.72 -2.69 5.47
CA LEU A 97 1.38 -2.73 4.15
C LEU A 97 0.67 -1.82 3.15
N ARG A 98 -0.65 -1.80 3.17
CA ARG A 98 -1.45 -0.94 2.29
C ARG A 98 -1.08 0.53 2.44
N ARG A 99 -0.96 1.02 3.68
CA ARG A 99 -0.60 2.42 3.95
C ARG A 99 0.86 2.70 3.63
N PHE A 100 1.71 1.74 3.93
CA PHE A 100 3.14 1.84 3.61
C PHE A 100 3.35 2.03 2.10
N LEU A 101 2.67 1.24 1.27
CA LEU A 101 2.80 1.31 -0.18
C LEU A 101 2.21 2.58 -0.80
N LEU A 102 1.35 3.31 -0.08
CA LEU A 102 0.86 4.60 -0.52
C LEU A 102 1.96 5.67 -0.45
N ASP A 103 2.83 5.59 0.55
CA ASP A 103 3.88 6.59 0.80
C ASP A 103 5.23 6.19 0.25
N PHE A 104 5.54 4.90 0.20
CA PHE A 104 6.85 4.39 -0.18
C PHE A 104 6.78 3.58 -1.47
N LYS A 105 7.82 3.67 -2.27
CA LYS A 105 7.96 2.94 -3.53
C LYS A 105 9.22 2.09 -3.50
N LEU A 106 9.16 0.91 -4.10
CA LEU A 106 10.31 0.03 -4.20
C LEU A 106 11.43 0.70 -5.01
N VAL A 107 12.63 0.66 -4.46
CA VAL A 107 13.82 1.14 -5.16
C VAL A 107 14.26 0.08 -6.15
N GLU A 108 14.43 0.47 -7.41
CA GLU A 108 14.93 -0.43 -8.44
C GLU A 108 16.36 -0.86 -8.10
N ASN A 109 16.78 -2.04 -8.56
CA ASN A 109 18.08 -2.62 -8.25
C ASN A 109 19.25 -1.65 -8.53
N LYS A 110 19.16 -0.87 -9.60
CA LYS A 110 20.18 0.10 -9.95
C LYS A 110 20.29 1.24 -8.93
N GLU A 111 19.15 1.77 -8.48
CA GLU A 111 19.12 2.79 -7.42
C GLU A 111 19.55 2.23 -6.08
N LYS A 112 19.24 0.95 -5.82
CA LYS A 112 19.65 0.26 -4.61
C LYS A 112 21.16 0.11 -4.51
N GLU A 113 21.82 -0.20 -5.60
CA GLU A 113 23.29 -0.25 -5.66
C GLU A 113 23.91 1.12 -5.36
N ASP A 114 23.35 2.19 -5.94
CA ASP A 114 23.80 3.57 -5.70
C ASP A 114 23.56 4.00 -4.26
N ALA A 115 22.48 3.52 -3.62
CA ALA A 115 22.17 3.83 -2.24
C ALA A 115 23.05 3.10 -1.22
N ASP A 116 23.60 1.95 -1.59
CA ASP A 116 24.48 1.16 -0.73
C ASP A 116 25.94 1.67 -0.77
N GLU A 117 26.25 2.51 -1.74
CA GLU A 117 27.53 3.20 -1.82
C GLU A 117 27.53 4.44 -0.90
#